data_e9c482cd8a87627b7f5af962203ccdbb
#
_entry.id   e9c482cd8a87627b7f5af962203ccdbb
#
_cell.length_a   1.000
_cell.length_b   1.000
_cell.length_c   1.000
_cell.angle_alpha   90.00
_cell.angle_beta   90.00
_cell.angle_gamma   90.00
#
_symmetry.space_group_name_H-M   'P 1'
#
loop_
_entity.id
_entity.type
_entity.pdbx_description
1 polymer ?
#
loop_
_entity_poly.entity_id
_entity_poly.type
_entity_poly.pdbx_seq_one_letter_code
_entity_poly.pdbx_strand_id
1 'polypeptide(L)'
;MRSEKYTIKQAKTAKRIIKHFAKFQASIFLMSRGKIWNKWPGGFPIMVVETKGARSNKKRNIPLIYVHQDGMPILVASLGGMPKNPNWYYNVKAHPEVKITTINDQGNYLAEEVSKEKKDELWPLICSFYPDYETYQKNTAREIPVFLCKKI
;
A
#
# COMPACT_ATOMS: atom_id res chain seq x y z
N MET A 1 10.45 -5.39 22.79
CA MET A 1 10.88 -6.06 21.55
C MET A 1 9.64 -6.55 20.79
N ARG A 2 9.45 -6.14 19.52
CA ARG A 2 8.31 -6.61 18.72
C ARG A 2 8.53 -8.05 18.34
N SER A 3 7.57 -8.93 18.60
CA SER A 3 7.61 -10.32 18.15
C SER A 3 7.01 -10.45 16.74
N GLU A 4 7.58 -11.30 15.91
CA GLU A 4 7.00 -11.60 14.61
C GLU A 4 5.88 -12.63 14.73
N LYS A 5 4.70 -12.29 14.22
CA LYS A 5 3.51 -13.14 14.26
C LYS A 5 3.54 -14.30 13.27
N TYR A 6 4.29 -14.16 12.18
CA TYR A 6 4.28 -15.12 11.08
C TYR A 6 5.60 -15.87 10.96
N THR A 7 5.53 -17.19 10.77
CA THR A 7 6.68 -17.96 10.29
C THR A 7 6.96 -17.66 8.81
N ILE A 8 8.19 -17.92 8.35
CA ILE A 8 8.60 -17.69 6.95
C ILE A 8 7.69 -18.46 5.96
N LYS A 9 7.30 -19.69 6.29
CA LYS A 9 6.42 -20.52 5.46
C LYS A 9 5.00 -19.95 5.39
N GLN A 10 4.44 -19.57 6.54
CA GLN A 10 3.12 -18.93 6.62
C GLN A 10 3.09 -17.59 5.87
N ALA A 11 4.14 -16.78 6.00
CA ALA A 11 4.26 -15.52 5.29
C ALA A 11 4.30 -15.71 3.75
N LYS A 12 5.01 -16.71 3.25
CA LYS A 12 5.05 -17.02 1.80
C LYS A 12 3.68 -17.41 1.25
N THR A 13 2.96 -18.30 1.94
CA THR A 13 1.64 -18.77 1.52
C THR A 13 0.61 -17.64 1.56
N ALA A 14 0.55 -16.90 2.66
CA ALA A 14 -0.35 -15.77 2.82
C ALA A 14 -0.07 -14.66 1.78
N LYS A 15 1.20 -14.36 1.51
CA LYS A 15 1.60 -13.39 0.48
C LYS A 15 1.14 -13.79 -0.91
N ARG A 16 1.18 -15.08 -1.24
CA ARG A 16 0.72 -15.60 -2.55
C ARG A 16 -0.79 -15.42 -2.71
N ILE A 17 -1.57 -15.78 -1.70
CA ILE A 17 -3.04 -15.64 -1.70
C ILE A 17 -3.43 -14.16 -1.80
N ILE A 18 -2.84 -13.31 -0.98
CA ILE A 18 -3.08 -11.87 -0.98
C ILE A 18 -2.76 -11.26 -2.34
N LYS A 19 -1.68 -11.68 -2.98
CA LYS A 19 -1.29 -11.19 -4.32
C LYS A 19 -2.33 -11.49 -5.39
N HIS A 20 -2.89 -12.70 -5.42
CA HIS A 20 -3.91 -13.07 -6.40
C HIS A 20 -5.22 -12.31 -6.16
N PHE A 21 -5.67 -12.24 -4.92
CA PHE A 21 -6.86 -11.48 -4.54
C PHE A 21 -6.70 -9.99 -4.88
N ALA A 22 -5.57 -9.40 -4.51
CA ALA A 22 -5.27 -7.98 -4.76
C ALA A 22 -5.27 -7.65 -6.26
N LYS A 23 -4.66 -8.50 -7.08
CA LYS A 23 -4.65 -8.33 -8.55
C LYS A 23 -6.06 -8.36 -9.13
N PHE A 24 -6.91 -9.27 -8.68
CA PHE A 24 -8.29 -9.39 -9.13
C PHE A 24 -9.12 -8.18 -8.70
N GLN A 25 -9.00 -7.75 -7.46
CA GLN A 25 -9.69 -6.56 -6.94
C GLN A 25 -9.30 -5.30 -7.71
N ALA A 26 -8.00 -5.10 -7.95
CA ALA A 26 -7.51 -3.95 -8.71
C ALA A 26 -8.08 -3.92 -10.14
N SER A 27 -8.16 -5.08 -10.81
CA SER A 27 -8.71 -5.18 -12.14
C SER A 27 -10.20 -4.79 -12.18
N ILE A 28 -11.02 -5.29 -11.26
CA ILE A 28 -12.44 -4.95 -11.17
C ILE A 28 -12.63 -3.47 -10.83
N PHE A 29 -11.84 -2.94 -9.91
CA PHE A 29 -11.87 -1.52 -9.56
C PHE A 29 -11.62 -0.64 -10.79
N LEU A 30 -10.56 -0.92 -11.55
CA LEU A 30 -10.21 -0.13 -12.74
C LEU A 30 -11.25 -0.29 -13.86
N MET A 31 -11.72 -1.49 -14.13
CA MET A 31 -12.75 -1.75 -15.15
C MET A 31 -14.08 -1.05 -14.83
N SER A 32 -14.46 -0.98 -13.56
CA SER A 32 -15.68 -0.32 -13.11
C SER A 32 -15.52 1.18 -12.86
N ARG A 33 -14.34 1.76 -13.10
CA ARG A 33 -14.00 3.14 -12.76
C ARG A 33 -14.24 3.45 -11.28
N GLY A 34 -13.86 2.52 -10.41
CA GLY A 34 -14.00 2.66 -8.96
C GLY A 34 -15.41 2.43 -8.41
N LYS A 35 -16.38 2.01 -9.23
CA LYS A 35 -17.76 1.80 -8.79
C LYS A 35 -17.96 0.48 -8.06
N ILE A 36 -17.20 -0.55 -8.40
CA ILE A 36 -17.28 -1.90 -7.83
C ILE A 36 -15.99 -2.22 -7.09
N TRP A 37 -16.13 -2.87 -5.94
CA TRP A 37 -15.02 -3.33 -5.09
C TRP A 37 -14.04 -2.21 -4.68
N ASN A 38 -14.60 -1.05 -4.40
CA ASN A 38 -13.86 0.15 -4.04
C ASN A 38 -13.55 0.28 -2.54
N LYS A 39 -13.87 -0.76 -1.78
CA LYS A 39 -13.63 -0.80 -0.34
C LYS A 39 -12.95 -2.09 0.09
N TRP A 40 -12.10 -1.97 1.08
CA TRP A 40 -11.55 -3.08 1.83
C TRP A 40 -12.59 -3.60 2.85
N PRO A 41 -12.53 -4.88 3.29
CA PRO A 41 -13.39 -5.37 4.36
C PRO A 41 -13.39 -4.42 5.56
N GLY A 42 -14.59 -4.10 6.08
CA GLY A 42 -14.79 -3.08 7.10
C GLY A 42 -15.21 -1.71 6.55
N GLY A 43 -15.32 -1.57 5.23
CA GLY A 43 -15.83 -0.35 4.58
C GLY A 43 -14.76 0.70 4.28
N PHE A 44 -13.50 0.38 4.36
CA PHE A 44 -12.39 1.31 4.13
C PHE A 44 -12.16 1.55 2.63
N PRO A 45 -12.23 2.80 2.14
CA PRO A 45 -11.97 3.10 0.74
C PRO A 45 -10.57 2.68 0.31
N ILE A 46 -10.46 2.20 -0.93
CA ILE A 46 -9.17 1.86 -1.54
C ILE A 46 -8.83 2.82 -2.69
N MET A 47 -7.55 2.85 -3.01
CA MET A 47 -7.01 3.38 -4.25
C MET A 47 -6.29 2.26 -5.00
N VAL A 48 -6.16 2.38 -6.31
CA VAL A 48 -5.31 1.49 -7.10
C VAL A 48 -4.07 2.26 -7.53
N VAL A 49 -2.91 1.69 -7.22
CA VAL A 49 -1.60 2.25 -7.57
C VAL A 49 -0.98 1.42 -8.69
N GLU A 50 -0.76 2.05 -9.85
CA GLU A 50 0.01 1.46 -10.94
C GLU A 50 1.48 1.74 -10.73
N THR A 51 2.26 0.68 -10.57
CA THR A 51 3.72 0.73 -10.42
C THR A 51 4.40 0.07 -11.61
N LYS A 52 5.68 0.36 -11.80
CA LYS A 52 6.52 -0.28 -12.80
C LYS A 52 7.43 -1.30 -12.12
N GLY A 53 7.40 -2.55 -12.60
CA GLY A 53 8.22 -3.62 -12.03
C GLY A 53 9.71 -3.28 -12.04
N ALA A 54 10.38 -3.41 -10.89
CA ALA A 54 11.79 -3.02 -10.70
C ALA A 54 12.74 -3.72 -11.69
N ARG A 55 12.45 -4.98 -12.02
CA ARG A 55 13.27 -5.79 -12.94
C ARG A 55 12.62 -5.97 -14.31
N SER A 56 11.30 -6.14 -14.34
CA SER A 56 10.56 -6.49 -15.55
C SER A 56 10.12 -5.28 -16.37
N ASN A 57 10.14 -4.08 -15.80
CA ASN A 57 9.56 -2.85 -16.35
C ASN A 57 8.05 -2.96 -16.70
N LYS A 58 7.40 -4.06 -16.35
CA LYS A 58 5.97 -4.26 -16.61
C LYS A 58 5.10 -3.53 -15.61
N LYS A 59 3.98 -3.01 -16.08
CA LYS A 59 2.97 -2.38 -15.21
C LYS A 59 2.37 -3.37 -14.22
N ARG A 60 2.19 -2.92 -12.99
CA ARG A 60 1.58 -3.68 -11.89
C ARG A 60 0.59 -2.80 -11.16
N ASN A 61 -0.66 -3.23 -11.10
CA ASN A 61 -1.72 -2.56 -10.36
C ASN A 61 -1.94 -3.23 -9.01
N ILE A 62 -1.95 -2.44 -7.95
CA ILE A 62 -2.18 -2.90 -6.59
C ILE A 62 -3.24 -2.06 -5.91
N PRO A 63 -4.21 -2.68 -5.20
CA PRO A 63 -5.12 -1.97 -4.32
C PRO A 63 -4.44 -1.69 -2.98
N LEU A 64 -4.57 -0.48 -2.50
CA LEU A 64 -4.12 -0.07 -1.16
C LEU A 64 -5.25 0.70 -0.48
N ILE A 65 -5.28 0.70 0.85
CA ILE A 65 -6.17 1.58 1.61
C ILE A 65 -5.88 3.02 1.22
N TYR A 66 -6.92 3.79 0.90
CA TYR A 66 -6.77 5.20 0.53
C TYR A 66 -6.54 6.04 1.78
N VAL A 67 -5.29 6.33 2.04
CA VAL A 67 -4.83 7.28 3.07
C VAL A 67 -4.30 8.52 2.38
N HIS A 68 -4.58 9.70 2.92
CA HIS A 68 -4.05 10.95 2.37
C HIS A 68 -3.82 11.99 3.45
N GLN A 69 -2.92 12.92 3.18
CA GLN A 69 -2.74 14.16 3.92
C GLN A 69 -3.02 15.33 2.96
N ASP A 70 -4.05 16.12 3.24
CA ASP A 70 -4.43 17.28 2.40
C ASP A 70 -4.55 16.93 0.90
N GLY A 71 -5.11 15.76 0.60
CA GLY A 71 -5.26 15.26 -0.78
C GLY A 71 -4.02 14.59 -1.37
N MET A 72 -2.88 14.60 -0.68
CA MET A 72 -1.68 13.86 -1.10
C MET A 72 -1.77 12.39 -0.65
N PRO A 73 -1.83 11.43 -1.59
CA PRO A 73 -1.91 10.02 -1.22
C PRO A 73 -0.70 9.56 -0.42
N ILE A 74 -0.95 8.67 0.53
CA ILE A 74 0.08 8.03 1.35
C ILE A 74 0.05 6.54 1.09
N LEU A 75 1.20 5.95 0.72
CA LEU A 75 1.34 4.50 0.54
C LEU A 75 1.97 3.90 1.79
N VAL A 76 1.35 2.87 2.33
CA VAL A 76 1.82 2.18 3.55
C VAL A 76 2.20 0.74 3.21
N ALA A 77 3.49 0.42 3.26
CA ALA A 77 4.02 -0.89 2.88
C ALA A 77 3.89 -1.92 4.00
N SER A 78 2.67 -2.07 4.53
CA SER A 78 2.41 -2.90 5.71
C SER A 78 2.43 -4.40 5.43
N LEU A 79 1.87 -4.84 4.31
CA LEU A 79 1.65 -6.25 3.97
C LEU A 79 1.09 -7.05 5.17
N GLY A 80 0.11 -6.47 5.90
CA GLY A 80 -0.50 -7.10 7.07
C GLY A 80 0.45 -7.34 8.25
N GLY A 81 1.57 -6.63 8.33
CA GLY A 81 2.59 -6.83 9.36
C GLY A 81 3.49 -8.03 9.13
N MET A 82 3.59 -8.53 7.91
CA MET A 82 4.52 -9.61 7.57
C MET A 82 5.99 -9.17 7.70
N PRO A 83 6.94 -10.13 7.88
CA PRO A 83 8.36 -9.83 8.11
C PRO A 83 9.07 -9.09 6.97
N LYS A 84 8.56 -9.21 5.75
CA LYS A 84 9.15 -8.60 4.55
C LYS A 84 8.23 -7.52 3.96
N ASN A 85 8.85 -6.57 3.27
CA ASN A 85 8.12 -5.58 2.51
C ASN A 85 7.33 -6.22 1.34
N PRO A 86 6.20 -5.65 0.92
CA PRO A 86 5.51 -6.07 -0.29
C PRO A 86 6.38 -5.82 -1.53
N ASN A 87 6.13 -6.57 -2.61
CA ASN A 87 6.92 -6.43 -3.83
C ASN A 87 6.83 -5.03 -4.45
N TRP A 88 5.67 -4.38 -4.33
CA TRP A 88 5.49 -3.04 -4.88
C TRP A 88 6.39 -1.99 -4.21
N TYR A 89 6.82 -2.20 -2.97
CA TYR A 89 7.79 -1.34 -2.30
C TYR A 89 9.07 -1.20 -3.13
N TYR A 90 9.61 -2.32 -3.58
CA TYR A 90 10.83 -2.32 -4.40
C TYR A 90 10.60 -1.72 -5.78
N ASN A 91 9.40 -1.91 -6.35
CA ASN A 91 9.02 -1.29 -7.61
C ASN A 91 9.00 0.24 -7.50
N VAL A 92 8.40 0.76 -6.45
CA VAL A 92 8.33 2.22 -6.20
C VAL A 92 9.71 2.79 -5.88
N LYS A 93 10.54 2.04 -5.16
CA LYS A 93 11.94 2.47 -4.90
C LYS A 93 12.75 2.59 -6.19
N ALA A 94 12.56 1.66 -7.12
CA ALA A 94 13.26 1.66 -8.41
C ALA A 94 12.65 2.67 -9.40
N HIS A 95 11.33 2.83 -9.39
CA HIS A 95 10.57 3.70 -10.28
C HIS A 95 9.55 4.51 -9.47
N PRO A 96 9.93 5.67 -8.92
CA PRO A 96 9.10 6.44 -7.99
C PRO A 96 7.89 7.13 -8.63
N GLU A 97 7.83 7.23 -9.94
CA GLU A 97 6.63 7.72 -10.63
C GLU A 97 5.56 6.65 -10.65
N VAL A 98 4.39 6.97 -10.09
CA VAL A 98 3.25 6.06 -9.98
C VAL A 98 1.99 6.75 -10.50
N LYS A 99 1.04 5.95 -11.01
CA LYS A 99 -0.29 6.43 -11.33
C LYS A 99 -1.25 5.96 -10.24
N ILE A 100 -2.00 6.88 -9.66
CA ILE A 100 -2.96 6.58 -8.60
C ILE A 100 -4.36 6.88 -9.09
N THR A 101 -5.24 5.89 -8.94
CA THR A 101 -6.67 6.00 -9.23
C THR A 101 -7.46 5.81 -7.95
N THR A 102 -8.27 6.81 -7.63
CA THR A 102 -9.27 6.75 -6.55
C THR A 102 -10.67 6.71 -7.16
N ILE A 103 -11.70 6.65 -6.33
CA ILE A 103 -13.09 6.69 -6.81
C ILE A 103 -13.42 8.02 -7.53
N ASN A 104 -12.74 9.11 -7.18
CA ASN A 104 -13.05 10.46 -7.67
C ASN A 104 -11.98 11.08 -8.56
N ASP A 105 -10.76 10.54 -8.56
CA ASP A 105 -9.62 11.17 -9.24
C ASP A 105 -8.62 10.14 -9.75
N GLN A 106 -7.87 10.56 -10.77
CA GLN A 106 -6.76 9.80 -11.32
C GLN A 106 -5.63 10.76 -11.68
N GLY A 107 -4.41 10.44 -11.32
CA GLY A 107 -3.26 11.28 -11.63
C GLY A 107 -1.92 10.56 -11.52
N ASN A 108 -0.89 11.24 -12.01
CA ASN A 108 0.49 10.81 -11.86
C ASN A 108 1.12 11.50 -10.65
N TYR A 109 1.90 10.75 -9.90
CA TYR A 109 2.50 11.18 -8.64
C TYR A 109 3.95 10.73 -8.55
N LEU A 110 4.75 11.51 -7.85
CA LEU A 110 6.08 11.11 -7.39
C LEU A 110 5.95 10.60 -5.95
N ALA A 111 6.25 9.32 -5.74
CA ALA A 111 6.23 8.70 -4.42
C ALA A 111 7.60 8.80 -3.75
N GLU A 112 7.67 9.50 -2.64
CA GLU A 112 8.89 9.68 -1.86
C GLU A 112 8.76 8.96 -0.51
N GLU A 113 9.69 8.04 -0.21
CA GLU A 113 9.74 7.41 1.11
C GLU A 113 10.13 8.45 2.16
N VAL A 114 9.31 8.56 3.18
CA VAL A 114 9.54 9.52 4.26
C VAL A 114 10.54 8.99 5.28
N SER A 115 11.23 9.91 5.99
CA SER A 115 12.09 9.55 7.12
C SER A 115 11.27 8.93 8.26
N LYS A 116 11.97 8.29 9.22
CA LYS A 116 11.32 7.74 10.40
C LYS A 116 10.60 8.83 11.21
N GLU A 117 11.22 9.99 11.36
CA GLU A 117 10.66 11.14 12.07
C GLU A 117 9.38 11.62 11.40
N LYS A 118 9.37 11.74 10.08
CA LYS A 118 8.18 12.13 9.31
C LYS A 118 7.10 11.04 9.37
N LYS A 119 7.48 9.78 9.33
CA LYS A 119 6.55 8.66 9.56
C LYS A 119 5.89 8.75 10.92
N ASP A 120 6.66 8.96 11.98
CA ASP A 120 6.13 9.06 13.34
C ASP A 120 5.13 10.23 13.47
N GLU A 121 5.39 11.33 12.78
CA GLU A 121 4.46 12.47 12.68
C GLU A 121 3.16 12.11 11.95
N LEU A 122 3.26 11.36 10.85
CA LEU A 122 2.10 10.96 10.02
C LEU A 122 1.32 9.76 10.59
N TRP A 123 1.94 8.98 11.46
CA TRP A 123 1.39 7.69 11.90
C TRP A 123 0.02 7.78 12.58
N PRO A 124 -0.26 8.75 13.46
CA PRO A 124 -1.60 8.95 14.01
C PRO A 124 -2.66 9.20 12.93
N LEU A 125 -2.34 10.01 11.93
CA LEU A 125 -3.22 10.25 10.78
C LEU A 125 -3.46 8.97 9.98
N ILE A 126 -2.40 8.24 9.67
CA ILE A 126 -2.47 6.96 8.93
C ILE A 126 -3.37 5.96 9.65
N CYS A 127 -3.19 5.79 10.96
CA CYS A 127 -4.00 4.90 11.78
C CYS A 127 -5.45 5.38 11.95
N SER A 128 -5.71 6.66 11.81
CA SER A 128 -7.10 7.18 11.81
C SER A 128 -7.89 6.73 10.58
N PHE A 129 -7.23 6.57 9.43
CA PHE A 129 -7.85 6.03 8.21
C PHE A 129 -8.07 4.51 8.29
N TYR A 130 -7.11 3.79 8.86
CA TYR A 130 -7.15 2.34 8.97
C TYR A 130 -6.46 1.87 10.27
N PRO A 131 -7.25 1.64 11.33
CA PRO A 131 -6.70 1.33 12.67
C PRO A 131 -5.83 0.08 12.72
N ASP A 132 -6.04 -0.89 11.83
CA ASP A 132 -5.26 -2.13 11.78
C ASP A 132 -3.77 -1.91 11.46
N TYR A 133 -3.39 -0.75 10.91
CA TYR A 133 -1.97 -0.43 10.70
C TYR A 133 -1.18 -0.40 12.00
N GLU A 134 -1.77 0.04 13.10
CA GLU A 134 -1.13 -0.01 14.41
C GLU A 134 -0.83 -1.46 14.83
N THR A 135 -1.79 -2.35 14.64
CA THR A 135 -1.62 -3.78 14.89
C THR A 135 -0.55 -4.39 13.98
N TYR A 136 -0.54 -4.01 12.70
CA TYR A 136 0.46 -4.51 11.76
C TYR A 136 1.87 -4.08 12.13
N GLN A 137 2.07 -2.85 12.58
CA GLN A 137 3.37 -2.39 13.05
C GLN A 137 3.81 -3.12 14.33
N LYS A 138 2.89 -3.46 15.22
CA LYS A 138 3.17 -4.26 16.42
C LYS A 138 3.53 -5.72 16.10
N ASN A 139 3.01 -6.25 15.00
CA ASN A 139 3.22 -7.64 14.59
C ASN A 139 4.54 -7.88 13.85
N THR A 140 5.31 -6.85 13.54
CA THR A 140 6.59 -6.97 12.83
C THR A 140 7.71 -6.20 13.51
N ALA A 141 8.92 -6.75 13.47
CA ALA A 141 10.12 -6.08 13.98
C ALA A 141 10.60 -4.96 13.04
N ARG A 142 10.31 -5.06 11.74
CA ARG A 142 10.69 -4.03 10.76
C ARG A 142 9.90 -2.75 10.93
N GLU A 143 10.49 -1.62 10.60
CA GLU A 143 9.74 -0.38 10.39
C GLU A 143 8.95 -0.48 9.09
N ILE A 144 7.63 -0.28 9.15
CA ILE A 144 6.78 -0.28 7.96
C ILE A 144 7.06 1.00 7.16
N PRO A 145 7.54 0.88 5.89
CA PRO A 145 7.81 2.05 5.06
C PRO A 145 6.54 2.81 4.69
N VAL A 146 6.68 4.13 4.64
CA VAL A 146 5.61 5.06 4.26
C VAL A 146 6.11 5.97 3.15
N PHE A 147 5.31 6.15 2.10
CA PHE A 147 5.57 7.08 1.01
C PHE A 147 4.53 8.18 1.00
N LEU A 148 4.97 9.42 0.83
CA LEU A 148 4.11 10.55 0.53
C LEU A 148 4.17 10.84 -0.98
N CYS A 149 3.00 10.94 -1.62
CA CYS A 149 2.89 11.09 -3.06
C CYS A 149 2.52 12.52 -3.44
N LYS A 150 3.40 13.17 -4.19
CA LYS A 150 3.18 14.52 -4.72
C LYS A 150 2.74 14.44 -6.18
N LYS A 151 1.68 15.15 -6.54
CA LYS A 151 1.18 15.18 -7.92
C LYS A 151 2.19 15.86 -8.84
N ILE A 152 2.42 15.26 -10.02
CA ILE A 152 3.29 15.75 -11.08
C ILE A 152 2.53 15.99 -12.37
#